data_1654c1bc4b3d41aabb39f8e2decda601
#
_entry.id   1654c1bc4b3d41aabb39f8e2decda601
#
_cell.length_a   1.000
_cell.length_b   1.000
_cell.length_c   1.000
_cell.angle_alpha   90.00
_cell.angle_beta   90.00
_cell.angle_gamma   90.00
#
_symmetry.space_group_name_H-M   'P 1'
#
loop_
_entity.id
_entity.type
_entity.pdbx_description
1 polymer ?
#
loop_
_entity_poly.entity_id
_entity_poly.type
_entity_poly.pdbx_seq_one_letter_code
_entity_poly.pdbx_strand_id
1 'polypeptide(L)'
;MDPTRLDDLITWLADGARSAVDTELFMVETCERMVASGIPLFRVAVFVRTLHPSLLGLGFIWRAGGGVTLGSMVHGEDDGDEFQLSPLRRVFFEGIEVRHRLIGDEVSNVPLLADLRAEGSTDYIALPLNMSDGAIHASSWTTRDPEGFSDPQLDGIRRVMPALARMIEIHLLRHMASGLLDNYVGARAGARILAGQIRRGHTETMQAVIWLSDLRGFTALSDRLQPESVVDILNRYFDCQVPAILQHGGEVLKFMGDGLLAVFPVADGEDDLSIVCGRVLEAARASCAAVAQLSWAGTDLVEERFRFGLALHVGKVLYGNIGGGDRVDFTCIGPAVNLAARLEKIAGRLGRTVVASSAFASASNGDWADLGEFPIAGFARAERVYGLVEEAVAGASAILPAPS
;
A
#
# COMPACT_ATOMS: atom_id res chain seq x y z
N MET A 1 19.10 35.21 -16.90
CA MET A 1 17.83 34.87 -16.21
C MET A 1 16.79 35.94 -16.54
N ASP A 2 15.56 35.55 -16.89
CA ASP A 2 14.44 36.44 -17.19
C ASP A 2 13.54 36.62 -15.94
N PRO A 3 13.56 37.77 -15.28
CA PRO A 3 12.80 38.01 -14.05
C PRO A 3 11.29 37.91 -14.26
N THR A 4 10.76 38.31 -15.42
CA THR A 4 9.32 38.27 -15.71
C THR A 4 8.81 36.83 -15.75
N ARG A 5 9.52 35.94 -16.44
CA ARG A 5 9.18 34.53 -16.49
C ARG A 5 9.26 33.88 -15.12
N LEU A 6 10.18 34.30 -14.28
CA LEU A 6 10.30 33.80 -12.91
C LEU A 6 9.11 34.25 -12.05
N ASP A 7 8.67 35.50 -12.20
CA ASP A 7 7.50 36.07 -11.51
C ASP A 7 6.21 35.35 -11.98
N ASP A 8 6.09 35.05 -13.28
CA ASP A 8 5.00 34.28 -13.85
C ASP A 8 4.95 32.83 -13.25
N LEU A 9 6.12 32.20 -13.08
CA LEU A 9 6.21 30.91 -12.42
C LEU A 9 5.75 30.98 -10.96
N ILE A 10 6.23 31.99 -10.20
CA ILE A 10 5.84 32.15 -8.79
C ILE A 10 4.33 32.39 -8.69
N THR A 11 3.77 33.19 -9.58
CA THR A 11 2.32 33.44 -9.65
C THR A 11 1.55 32.16 -9.97
N TRP A 12 2.00 31.40 -10.96
CA TRP A 12 1.40 30.12 -11.32
C TRP A 12 1.42 29.11 -10.15
N LEU A 13 2.52 29.03 -9.39
CA LEU A 13 2.61 28.22 -8.18
C LEU A 13 1.63 28.73 -7.10
N ALA A 14 1.57 30.05 -6.87
CA ALA A 14 0.68 30.66 -5.88
C ALA A 14 -0.81 30.45 -6.22
N ASP A 15 -1.17 30.43 -7.52
CA ASP A 15 -2.52 30.12 -8.01
C ASP A 15 -2.85 28.62 -7.98
N GLY A 16 -1.97 27.78 -7.47
CA GLY A 16 -2.18 26.36 -7.26
C GLY A 16 -1.78 25.48 -8.44
N ALA A 17 -0.97 25.96 -9.37
CA ALA A 17 -0.40 25.18 -10.50
C ALA A 17 -1.46 24.33 -11.25
N ARG A 18 -2.63 24.91 -11.54
CA ARG A 18 -3.87 24.19 -11.95
C ARG A 18 -3.76 23.40 -13.25
N SER A 19 -2.77 23.68 -14.10
CA SER A 19 -2.49 22.90 -15.31
C SER A 19 -1.91 21.52 -15.01
N ALA A 20 -1.25 21.38 -13.87
CA ALA A 20 -0.60 20.15 -13.46
C ALA A 20 -1.57 19.30 -12.62
N VAL A 21 -2.12 18.23 -13.23
CA VAL A 21 -3.16 17.39 -12.62
C VAL A 21 -2.63 16.43 -11.56
N ASP A 22 -1.34 16.09 -11.63
CA ASP A 22 -0.66 15.19 -10.70
C ASP A 22 0.73 15.72 -10.30
N THR A 23 1.37 15.03 -9.37
CA THR A 23 2.67 15.44 -8.81
C THR A 23 3.80 15.35 -9.84
N GLU A 24 3.76 14.39 -10.75
CA GLU A 24 4.78 14.19 -11.76
C GLU A 24 4.75 15.33 -12.78
N LEU A 25 3.58 15.62 -13.33
CA LEU A 25 3.37 16.75 -14.26
C LEU A 25 3.68 18.08 -13.58
N PHE A 26 3.32 18.24 -12.30
CA PHE A 26 3.67 19.42 -11.50
C PHE A 26 5.18 19.64 -11.43
N MET A 27 5.95 18.59 -11.16
CA MET A 27 7.41 18.67 -11.10
C MET A 27 8.01 19.01 -12.46
N VAL A 28 7.51 18.37 -13.53
CA VAL A 28 7.94 18.65 -14.92
C VAL A 28 7.69 20.10 -15.28
N GLU A 29 6.46 20.59 -15.17
CA GLU A 29 6.12 21.97 -15.53
C GLU A 29 6.89 22.99 -14.70
N THR A 30 7.10 22.75 -13.40
CA THR A 30 7.88 23.64 -12.54
C THR A 30 9.32 23.75 -13.03
N CYS A 31 9.98 22.62 -13.28
CA CYS A 31 11.38 22.59 -13.72
C CYS A 31 11.54 23.19 -15.12
N GLU A 32 10.64 22.90 -16.06
CA GLU A 32 10.67 23.45 -17.41
C GLU A 32 10.47 24.97 -17.42
N ARG A 33 9.56 25.51 -16.61
CA ARG A 33 9.37 26.96 -16.44
C ARG A 33 10.60 27.62 -15.83
N MET A 34 11.28 26.97 -14.88
CA MET A 34 12.55 27.47 -14.34
C MET A 34 13.64 27.50 -15.41
N VAL A 35 13.76 26.45 -16.21
CA VAL A 35 14.70 26.41 -17.34
C VAL A 35 14.37 27.51 -18.35
N ALA A 36 13.09 27.70 -18.68
CA ALA A 36 12.63 28.76 -19.59
C ALA A 36 12.91 30.17 -19.04
N SER A 37 13.02 30.34 -17.71
CA SER A 37 13.43 31.58 -17.09
C SER A 37 14.95 31.86 -17.15
N GLY A 38 15.74 30.89 -17.65
CA GLY A 38 17.19 31.00 -17.80
C GLY A 38 17.98 30.41 -16.61
N ILE A 39 17.39 29.54 -15.82
CA ILE A 39 18.11 28.77 -14.81
C ILE A 39 18.48 27.41 -15.44
N PRO A 40 19.79 27.11 -15.67
CA PRO A 40 20.23 25.95 -16.43
C PRO A 40 20.17 24.68 -15.59
N LEU A 41 18.96 24.21 -15.28
CA LEU A 41 18.76 22.99 -14.48
C LEU A 41 19.08 21.73 -15.29
N PHE A 42 19.81 20.82 -14.68
CA PHE A 42 20.05 19.47 -15.21
C PHE A 42 19.25 18.42 -14.46
N ARG A 43 19.28 18.46 -13.11
CA ARG A 43 18.54 17.57 -12.24
C ARG A 43 17.96 18.35 -11.06
N VAL A 44 16.71 18.07 -10.73
CA VAL A 44 16.05 18.56 -9.53
C VAL A 44 15.51 17.36 -8.77
N ALA A 45 15.79 17.26 -7.48
CA ALA A 45 15.20 16.26 -6.64
C ALA A 45 14.51 16.90 -5.43
N VAL A 46 13.33 16.40 -5.11
CA VAL A 46 12.55 16.80 -3.94
C VAL A 46 12.37 15.53 -3.08
N PHE A 47 12.77 15.64 -1.83
CA PHE A 47 12.67 14.56 -0.86
C PHE A 47 11.72 14.97 0.25
N VAL A 48 10.66 14.19 0.45
CA VAL A 48 9.63 14.44 1.46
C VAL A 48 9.47 13.22 2.37
N ARG A 49 9.33 13.44 3.67
CA ARG A 49 8.91 12.39 4.60
C ARG A 49 7.41 12.19 4.49
N THR A 50 6.95 10.96 4.65
CA THR A 50 5.52 10.60 4.54
C THR A 50 5.06 9.82 5.77
N LEU A 51 3.76 9.82 6.02
CA LEU A 51 3.11 8.96 6.99
C LEU A 51 2.64 7.67 6.28
N HIS A 52 3.54 6.71 6.17
CA HIS A 52 3.26 5.42 5.55
C HIS A 52 3.83 4.29 6.42
N PRO A 53 3.10 3.15 6.61
CA PRO A 53 3.57 2.06 7.47
C PRO A 53 4.94 1.49 7.09
N SER A 54 5.26 1.46 5.80
CA SER A 54 6.49 0.85 5.28
C SER A 54 7.50 1.85 4.70
N LEU A 55 7.09 3.11 4.46
CA LEU A 55 7.93 4.11 3.80
C LEU A 55 8.23 5.28 4.72
N LEU A 56 9.51 5.61 4.88
CA LEU A 56 9.96 6.81 5.58
C LEU A 56 9.73 8.07 4.74
N GLY A 57 9.92 7.97 3.42
CA GLY A 57 9.80 9.13 2.53
C GLY A 57 9.72 8.78 1.05
N LEU A 58 9.47 9.81 0.26
CA LEU A 58 9.40 9.77 -1.20
C LEU A 58 10.41 10.75 -1.79
N GLY A 59 11.00 10.37 -2.92
CA GLY A 59 11.89 11.19 -3.72
C GLY A 59 11.33 11.38 -5.13
N PHE A 60 11.14 12.62 -5.55
CA PHE A 60 10.76 12.96 -6.92
C PHE A 60 11.99 13.54 -7.61
N ILE A 61 12.49 12.89 -8.64
CA ILE A 61 13.72 13.26 -9.32
C ILE A 61 13.39 13.57 -10.78
N TRP A 62 13.42 14.86 -11.11
CA TRP A 62 13.32 15.33 -12.47
C TRP A 62 14.71 15.43 -13.13
N ARG A 63 14.80 15.10 -14.40
CA ARG A 63 15.99 15.30 -15.24
C ARG A 63 15.61 15.99 -16.54
N ALA A 64 16.44 16.92 -16.99
CA ALA A 64 16.24 17.60 -18.26
C ALA A 64 16.16 16.59 -19.42
N GLY A 65 15.04 16.58 -20.15
CA GLY A 65 14.76 15.67 -21.24
C GLY A 65 14.42 14.22 -20.84
N GLY A 66 14.40 13.89 -19.53
CA GLY A 66 14.15 12.54 -19.02
C GLY A 66 12.86 12.38 -18.18
N GLY A 67 12.14 13.49 -17.92
CA GLY A 67 10.95 13.47 -17.08
C GLY A 67 11.25 13.29 -15.59
N VAL A 68 10.28 12.73 -14.85
CA VAL A 68 10.36 12.49 -13.41
C VAL A 68 10.48 10.99 -13.13
N THR A 69 11.36 10.64 -12.19
CA THR A 69 11.44 9.29 -11.58
C THR A 69 11.04 9.38 -10.12
N LEU A 70 10.24 8.43 -9.65
CA LEU A 70 9.86 8.27 -8.26
C LEU A 70 10.82 7.33 -7.57
N GLY A 71 11.38 7.73 -6.42
CA GLY A 71 12.12 6.90 -5.50
C GLY A 71 11.39 6.82 -4.16
N SER A 72 11.56 5.73 -3.44
CA SER A 72 11.06 5.56 -2.07
C SER A 72 12.20 5.24 -1.14
N MET A 73 12.10 5.70 0.11
CA MET A 73 13.00 5.39 1.21
C MET A 73 12.22 4.57 2.24
N VAL A 74 12.71 3.41 2.63
CA VAL A 74 12.07 2.58 3.66
C VAL A 74 12.54 2.97 5.07
N HIS A 75 11.79 2.58 6.10
CA HIS A 75 12.20 2.80 7.48
C HIS A 75 13.52 2.08 7.78
N GLY A 76 14.47 2.79 8.42
CA GLY A 76 15.81 2.32 8.74
C GLY A 76 16.90 2.69 7.73
N GLU A 77 16.55 3.18 6.53
CA GLU A 77 17.54 3.67 5.57
C GLU A 77 18.13 5.03 5.95
N ASP A 78 17.46 5.81 6.81
CA ASP A 78 17.97 7.08 7.33
C ASP A 78 19.12 6.91 8.35
N ASP A 79 19.33 5.70 8.88
CA ASP A 79 20.48 5.35 9.72
C ASP A 79 21.68 4.86 8.88
N GLY A 80 21.52 4.68 7.57
CA GLY A 80 22.56 4.21 6.67
C GLY A 80 23.71 5.21 6.53
N ASP A 81 24.95 4.70 6.40
CA ASP A 81 26.17 5.51 6.26
C ASP A 81 26.09 6.52 5.09
N GLU A 82 25.43 6.15 4.02
CA GLU A 82 25.25 7.00 2.83
C GLU A 82 24.43 8.26 3.13
N PHE A 83 23.31 8.11 3.86
CA PHE A 83 22.49 9.25 4.26
C PHE A 83 23.21 10.11 5.30
N GLN A 84 23.95 9.50 6.23
CA GLN A 84 24.72 10.24 7.26
C GLN A 84 25.80 11.16 6.65
N LEU A 85 26.38 10.76 5.51
CA LEU A 85 27.35 11.56 4.78
C LEU A 85 26.70 12.53 3.78
N SER A 86 25.41 12.40 3.51
CA SER A 86 24.73 13.20 2.50
C SER A 86 24.57 14.65 2.93
N PRO A 87 24.76 15.64 2.01
CA PRO A 87 24.43 17.04 2.26
C PRO A 87 22.97 17.26 2.65
N LEU A 88 22.07 16.38 2.20
CA LEU A 88 20.65 16.44 2.51
C LEU A 88 20.37 16.28 4.01
N ARG A 89 21.19 15.54 4.74
CA ARG A 89 21.06 15.40 6.19
C ARG A 89 21.07 16.76 6.90
N ARG A 90 22.01 17.64 6.52
CA ARG A 90 22.09 18.98 7.11
C ARG A 90 20.88 19.83 6.75
N VAL A 91 20.34 19.68 5.53
CA VAL A 91 19.13 20.36 5.12
C VAL A 91 17.93 19.90 5.96
N PHE A 92 17.75 18.58 6.14
CA PHE A 92 16.63 18.02 6.90
C PHE A 92 16.66 18.35 8.39
N PHE A 93 17.83 18.29 9.03
CA PHE A 93 17.95 18.40 10.48
C PHE A 93 18.38 19.78 10.98
N GLU A 94 19.13 20.53 10.18
CA GLU A 94 19.62 21.85 10.55
C GLU A 94 18.86 22.99 9.84
N GLY A 95 18.10 22.68 8.78
CA GLY A 95 17.34 23.66 7.98
C GLY A 95 18.21 24.63 7.20
N ILE A 96 19.44 24.24 6.89
CA ILE A 96 20.41 25.13 6.24
C ILE A 96 20.62 24.74 4.78
N GLU A 97 20.91 25.77 3.98
CA GLU A 97 21.35 25.60 2.60
C GLU A 97 22.77 25.01 2.55
N VAL A 98 23.01 24.07 1.62
CA VAL A 98 24.31 23.45 1.38
C VAL A 98 24.62 23.52 -0.13
N ARG A 99 25.77 24.08 -0.49
CA ARG A 99 26.26 24.16 -1.88
C ARG A 99 27.61 23.49 -2.03
N HIS A 100 27.80 22.77 -3.14
CA HIS A 100 29.06 22.16 -3.52
C HIS A 100 29.33 22.40 -5.00
N ARG A 101 30.50 22.98 -5.29
CA ARG A 101 31.05 23.03 -6.66
C ARG A 101 31.62 21.64 -6.97
N LEU A 102 31.16 21.03 -8.07
CA LEU A 102 31.54 19.67 -8.46
C LEU A 102 32.67 19.62 -9.50
N ILE A 103 33.32 20.78 -9.77
CA ILE A 103 34.44 20.93 -10.66
C ILE A 103 35.74 21.11 -9.86
N GLY A 104 36.86 20.60 -10.39
CA GLY A 104 38.18 20.64 -9.74
C GLY A 104 38.59 19.28 -9.14
N ASP A 105 39.76 19.27 -8.48
CA ASP A 105 40.40 18.05 -7.99
C ASP A 105 39.95 17.62 -6.57
N GLU A 106 39.11 18.42 -5.89
CA GLU A 106 38.54 18.02 -4.61
C GLU A 106 37.56 16.83 -4.82
N VAL A 107 38.06 15.63 -4.54
CA VAL A 107 37.23 14.42 -4.53
C VAL A 107 36.34 14.48 -3.31
N SER A 108 35.07 14.71 -3.53
CA SER A 108 34.09 14.59 -2.44
C SER A 108 34.00 13.13 -1.98
N ASN A 109 34.22 12.89 -0.67
CA ASN A 109 34.00 11.57 -0.05
C ASN A 109 32.50 11.26 0.14
N VAL A 110 31.62 12.10 -0.40
CA VAL A 110 30.16 11.95 -0.34
C VAL A 110 29.69 11.20 -1.59
N PRO A 111 29.17 9.97 -1.48
CA PRO A 111 28.76 9.16 -2.64
C PRO A 111 27.84 9.90 -3.61
N LEU A 112 26.80 10.54 -3.09
CA LEU A 112 25.85 11.33 -3.89
C LEU A 112 26.53 12.38 -4.77
N LEU A 113 27.52 13.11 -4.25
CA LEU A 113 28.21 14.17 -4.99
C LEU A 113 29.16 13.58 -6.04
N ALA A 114 29.76 12.43 -5.75
CA ALA A 114 30.59 11.70 -6.70
C ALA A 114 29.77 11.21 -7.89
N ASP A 115 28.58 10.64 -7.64
CA ASP A 115 27.66 10.17 -8.69
C ASP A 115 27.17 11.34 -9.55
N LEU A 116 26.75 12.44 -8.94
CA LEU A 116 26.31 13.62 -9.67
C LEU A 116 27.42 14.23 -10.55
N ARG A 117 28.66 14.20 -10.07
CA ARG A 117 29.84 14.60 -10.85
C ARG A 117 30.07 13.64 -12.02
N ALA A 118 29.95 12.35 -11.81
CA ALA A 118 30.07 11.33 -12.87
C ALA A 118 28.97 11.49 -13.92
N GLU A 119 27.77 11.92 -13.53
CA GLU A 119 26.68 12.31 -14.44
C GLU A 119 26.97 13.62 -15.20
N GLY A 120 28.04 14.34 -14.87
CA GLY A 120 28.46 15.60 -15.53
C GLY A 120 27.90 16.86 -14.87
N SER A 121 27.37 16.79 -13.65
CA SER A 121 26.98 17.98 -12.89
C SER A 121 28.22 18.78 -12.47
N THR A 122 28.14 20.11 -12.58
CA THR A 122 29.22 21.05 -12.26
C THR A 122 28.99 21.81 -10.96
N ASP A 123 27.72 21.93 -10.56
CA ASP A 123 27.32 22.59 -9.32
C ASP A 123 26.10 21.90 -8.72
N TYR A 124 26.05 21.87 -7.40
CA TYR A 124 25.00 21.27 -6.59
C TYR A 124 24.61 22.26 -5.49
N ILE A 125 23.31 22.46 -5.31
CA ILE A 125 22.76 23.16 -4.17
C ILE A 125 21.60 22.36 -3.58
N ALA A 126 21.58 22.21 -2.27
CA ALA A 126 20.46 21.67 -1.52
C ALA A 126 19.82 22.73 -0.65
N LEU A 127 18.50 22.82 -0.67
CA LEU A 127 17.70 23.83 -0.01
C LEU A 127 16.60 23.22 0.84
N PRO A 128 16.29 23.81 2.01
CA PRO A 128 15.17 23.37 2.82
C PRO A 128 13.83 23.76 2.17
N LEU A 129 12.89 22.85 2.26
CA LEU A 129 11.48 23.06 1.99
C LEU A 129 10.76 23.16 3.33
N ASN A 130 10.49 24.39 3.77
CA ASN A 130 9.85 24.66 5.05
C ASN A 130 8.33 24.50 4.92
N MET A 131 7.75 23.52 5.61
CA MET A 131 6.32 23.25 5.61
C MET A 131 5.56 24.13 6.60
N SER A 132 4.24 24.19 6.49
CA SER A 132 3.41 25.04 7.36
C SER A 132 3.30 24.50 8.80
N ASP A 133 3.51 23.22 9.00
CA ASP A 133 3.53 22.55 10.30
C ASP A 133 4.89 22.65 11.03
N GLY A 134 5.88 23.30 10.41
CA GLY A 134 7.24 23.41 10.93
C GLY A 134 8.18 22.27 10.52
N ALA A 135 7.68 21.25 9.81
CA ALA A 135 8.55 20.22 9.25
C ALA A 135 9.48 20.79 8.17
N ILE A 136 10.68 20.22 8.09
CA ILE A 136 11.65 20.57 7.06
C ILE A 136 11.85 19.36 6.15
N HIS A 137 11.60 19.58 4.87
CA HIS A 137 11.93 18.65 3.81
C HIS A 137 13.11 19.19 3.00
N ALA A 138 13.59 18.44 2.00
CA ALA A 138 14.76 18.84 1.26
C ALA A 138 14.52 18.84 -0.24
N SER A 139 15.16 19.79 -0.93
CA SER A 139 15.31 19.78 -2.37
C SER A 139 16.77 19.89 -2.76
N SER A 140 17.15 19.34 -3.91
CA SER A 140 18.48 19.51 -4.47
C SER A 140 18.42 19.83 -5.95
N TRP A 141 19.32 20.70 -6.40
CA TRP A 141 19.36 21.31 -7.71
C TRP A 141 20.76 21.18 -8.27
N THR A 142 20.88 20.72 -9.52
CA THR A 142 22.17 20.64 -10.20
C THR A 142 22.13 21.27 -11.58
N THR A 143 23.28 21.70 -12.05
CA THR A 143 23.50 22.18 -13.41
C THR A 143 24.70 21.50 -14.05
N ARG A 144 24.75 21.51 -15.37
CA ARG A 144 25.92 21.12 -16.20
C ARG A 144 26.63 22.33 -16.83
N ASP A 145 26.17 23.55 -16.49
CA ASP A 145 26.85 24.77 -16.95
C ASP A 145 28.29 24.75 -16.39
N PRO A 146 29.34 24.92 -17.23
CA PRO A 146 30.73 24.90 -16.78
C PRO A 146 31.03 25.91 -15.67
N GLU A 147 30.35 27.05 -15.69
CA GLU A 147 30.49 28.09 -14.66
C GLU A 147 29.66 27.79 -13.40
N GLY A 148 28.78 26.76 -13.44
CA GLY A 148 27.80 26.45 -12.42
C GLY A 148 26.66 27.47 -12.34
N PHE A 149 25.98 27.53 -11.21
CA PHE A 149 24.94 28.54 -10.99
C PHE A 149 25.54 29.90 -10.66
N SER A 150 25.14 30.94 -11.38
CA SER A 150 25.44 32.31 -11.03
C SER A 150 24.60 32.77 -9.82
N ASP A 151 25.05 33.84 -9.13
CA ASP A 151 24.32 34.40 -8.00
C ASP A 151 22.88 34.81 -8.35
N PRO A 152 22.59 35.47 -9.50
CA PRO A 152 21.21 35.74 -9.88
C PRO A 152 20.34 34.47 -10.08
N GLN A 153 20.94 33.37 -10.56
CA GLN A 153 20.22 32.12 -10.73
C GLN A 153 19.93 31.44 -9.39
N LEU A 154 20.89 31.46 -8.45
CA LEU A 154 20.68 30.97 -7.09
C LEU A 154 19.60 31.80 -6.37
N ASP A 155 19.62 33.12 -6.50
CA ASP A 155 18.58 34.00 -5.94
C ASP A 155 17.22 33.71 -6.58
N GLY A 156 17.18 33.41 -7.87
CA GLY A 156 15.98 32.95 -8.57
C GLY A 156 15.43 31.63 -7.96
N ILE A 157 16.29 30.62 -7.74
CA ILE A 157 15.89 29.39 -7.10
C ILE A 157 15.34 29.65 -5.70
N ARG A 158 16.05 30.42 -4.87
CA ARG A 158 15.60 30.77 -3.50
C ARG A 158 14.25 31.50 -3.49
N ARG A 159 13.98 32.38 -4.46
CA ARG A 159 12.69 33.10 -4.58
C ARG A 159 11.52 32.17 -4.89
N VAL A 160 11.74 31.10 -5.64
CA VAL A 160 10.71 30.10 -5.96
C VAL A 160 10.39 29.21 -4.76
N MET A 161 11.36 28.95 -3.86
CA MET A 161 11.23 27.99 -2.77
C MET A 161 9.98 28.14 -1.90
N PRO A 162 9.54 29.34 -1.46
CA PRO A 162 8.35 29.44 -0.61
C PRO A 162 7.07 28.98 -1.30
N ALA A 163 6.88 29.36 -2.57
CA ALA A 163 5.71 28.95 -3.35
C ALA A 163 5.78 27.47 -3.71
N LEU A 164 6.95 26.99 -4.09
CA LEU A 164 7.19 25.55 -4.34
C LEU A 164 6.91 24.70 -3.11
N ALA A 165 7.39 25.12 -1.93
CA ALA A 165 7.15 24.39 -0.67
C ALA A 165 5.65 24.24 -0.39
N ARG A 166 4.85 25.30 -0.59
CA ARG A 166 3.38 25.24 -0.42
C ARG A 166 2.74 24.24 -1.38
N MET A 167 3.16 24.23 -2.63
CA MET A 167 2.62 23.29 -3.61
C MET A 167 3.04 21.85 -3.33
N ILE A 168 4.30 21.62 -2.97
CA ILE A 168 4.78 20.30 -2.54
C ILE A 168 3.99 19.81 -1.32
N GLU A 169 3.74 20.68 -0.35
CA GLU A 169 2.94 20.35 0.83
C GLU A 169 1.52 19.92 0.47
N ILE A 170 0.85 20.63 -0.45
CA ILE A 170 -0.50 20.26 -0.93
C ILE A 170 -0.48 18.88 -1.61
N HIS A 171 0.49 18.64 -2.49
CA HIS A 171 0.64 17.34 -3.15
C HIS A 171 0.96 16.22 -2.15
N LEU A 172 1.84 16.47 -1.20
CA LEU A 172 2.19 15.54 -0.13
C LEU A 172 0.97 15.19 0.73
N LEU A 173 0.21 16.19 1.20
CA LEU A 173 -0.99 15.97 2.01
C LEU A 173 -2.05 15.15 1.25
N ARG A 174 -2.25 15.42 -0.03
CA ARG A 174 -3.16 14.61 -0.87
C ARG A 174 -2.66 13.16 -1.01
N HIS A 175 -1.37 12.99 -1.26
CA HIS A 175 -0.76 11.66 -1.36
C HIS A 175 -0.87 10.90 -0.03
N MET A 176 -0.58 11.56 1.09
CA MET A 176 -0.71 10.98 2.43
C MET A 176 -2.16 10.61 2.75
N ALA A 177 -3.13 11.49 2.42
CA ALA A 177 -4.55 11.20 2.64
C ALA A 177 -5.00 9.96 1.84
N SER A 178 -4.60 9.87 0.55
CA SER A 178 -4.88 8.68 -0.26
C SER A 178 -4.21 7.44 0.32
N GLY A 179 -2.91 7.49 0.60
CA GLY A 179 -2.15 6.36 1.13
C GLY A 179 -2.66 5.87 2.48
N LEU A 180 -3.03 6.77 3.39
CA LEU A 180 -3.63 6.39 4.67
C LEU A 180 -4.99 5.69 4.45
N LEU A 181 -5.83 6.22 3.58
CA LEU A 181 -7.10 5.57 3.27
C LEU A 181 -6.88 4.20 2.62
N ASP A 182 -5.96 4.08 1.66
CA ASP A 182 -5.65 2.82 0.99
C ASP A 182 -5.15 1.76 1.99
N ASN A 183 -4.31 2.17 2.94
CA ASN A 183 -3.75 1.26 3.95
C ASN A 183 -4.75 0.86 5.05
N TYR A 184 -5.68 1.74 5.42
CA TYR A 184 -6.59 1.48 6.55
C TYR A 184 -7.98 1.00 6.14
N VAL A 185 -8.48 1.40 4.97
CA VAL A 185 -9.82 1.02 4.50
C VAL A 185 -9.83 0.34 3.14
N GLY A 186 -8.68 0.20 2.49
CA GLY A 186 -8.52 -0.37 1.16
C GLY A 186 -8.66 0.66 0.03
N ALA A 187 -7.98 0.44 -1.09
CA ALA A 187 -7.86 1.41 -2.19
C ALA A 187 -9.22 1.79 -2.81
N ARG A 188 -10.13 0.81 -3.00
CA ARG A 188 -11.46 1.06 -3.56
C ARG A 188 -12.33 1.91 -2.65
N ALA A 189 -12.34 1.60 -1.35
CA ALA A 189 -13.04 2.37 -0.34
C ALA A 189 -12.42 3.76 -0.20
N GLY A 190 -11.09 3.86 -0.14
CA GLY A 190 -10.34 5.11 -0.07
C GLY A 190 -10.65 6.06 -1.22
N ALA A 191 -10.65 5.56 -2.46
CA ALA A 191 -11.01 6.34 -3.64
C ALA A 191 -12.44 6.90 -3.57
N ARG A 192 -13.41 6.11 -3.10
CA ARG A 192 -14.79 6.56 -2.91
C ARG A 192 -14.95 7.62 -1.84
N ILE A 193 -14.23 7.47 -0.72
CA ILE A 193 -14.21 8.46 0.36
C ILE A 193 -13.65 9.79 -0.17
N LEU A 194 -12.55 9.76 -0.89
CA LEU A 194 -11.94 10.95 -1.50
C LEU A 194 -12.84 11.59 -2.57
N ALA A 195 -13.65 10.78 -3.28
CA ALA A 195 -14.67 11.28 -4.19
C ALA A 195 -15.93 11.86 -3.51
N GLY A 196 -15.93 11.95 -2.18
CA GLY A 196 -17.02 12.54 -1.40
C GLY A 196 -18.17 11.58 -1.08
N GLN A 197 -18.02 10.27 -1.31
CA GLN A 197 -19.01 9.26 -0.94
C GLN A 197 -18.88 8.89 0.55
N ILE A 198 -19.08 9.87 1.44
CA ILE A 198 -18.82 9.74 2.88
C ILE A 198 -20.08 9.61 3.74
N ARG A 199 -21.27 9.73 3.14
CA ARG A 199 -22.50 9.73 3.90
C ARG A 199 -22.84 8.32 4.40
N ARG A 200 -23.17 8.20 5.68
CA ARG A 200 -23.73 6.99 6.27
C ARG A 200 -24.97 6.53 5.50
N GLY A 201 -25.04 5.22 5.22
CA GLY A 201 -26.13 4.61 4.44
C GLY A 201 -25.92 4.69 2.92
N HIS A 202 -24.87 5.36 2.44
CA HIS A 202 -24.47 5.22 1.04
C HIS A 202 -23.92 3.80 0.82
N THR A 203 -24.75 2.94 0.33
CA THR A 203 -24.43 1.54 0.02
C THR A 203 -24.86 1.23 -1.41
N GLU A 204 -24.17 0.31 -2.05
CA GLU A 204 -24.57 -0.29 -3.30
C GLU A 204 -24.76 -1.80 -3.12
N THR A 205 -25.66 -2.37 -3.88
CA THR A 205 -25.78 -3.82 -3.98
C THR A 205 -24.85 -4.31 -5.05
N MET A 206 -23.94 -5.21 -4.72
CA MET A 206 -23.07 -5.84 -5.70
C MET A 206 -23.06 -7.37 -5.52
N GLN A 207 -22.81 -8.09 -6.61
CA GLN A 207 -22.46 -9.50 -6.53
C GLN A 207 -20.97 -9.62 -6.25
N ALA A 208 -20.59 -10.49 -5.31
CA ALA A 208 -19.20 -10.69 -4.97
C ALA A 208 -18.94 -12.14 -4.52
N VAL A 209 -17.69 -12.56 -4.64
CA VAL A 209 -17.19 -13.69 -3.86
C VAL A 209 -16.75 -13.15 -2.50
N ILE A 210 -17.26 -13.76 -1.43
CA ILE A 210 -16.89 -13.47 -0.05
C ILE A 210 -15.79 -14.43 0.36
N TRP A 211 -14.71 -13.90 0.87
CA TRP A 211 -13.60 -14.60 1.51
C TRP A 211 -13.65 -14.30 3.00
N LEU A 212 -13.82 -15.31 3.81
CA LEU A 212 -13.75 -15.19 5.26
C LEU A 212 -12.80 -16.26 5.79
N SER A 213 -11.73 -15.83 6.44
CA SER A 213 -10.75 -16.74 7.04
C SER A 213 -10.54 -16.44 8.51
N ASP A 214 -10.09 -17.47 9.27
CA ASP A 214 -9.84 -17.39 10.71
C ASP A 214 -8.74 -18.37 11.12
N LEU A 215 -7.86 -17.95 12.04
CA LEU A 215 -6.73 -18.75 12.50
C LEU A 215 -7.19 -19.80 13.54
N ARG A 216 -6.83 -21.05 13.37
CA ARG A 216 -7.28 -22.12 14.27
C ARG A 216 -6.50 -22.13 15.58
N GLY A 217 -7.24 -22.15 16.70
CA GLY A 217 -6.65 -22.25 18.04
C GLY A 217 -6.00 -20.96 18.54
N PHE A 218 -6.24 -19.83 17.86
CA PHE A 218 -5.63 -18.56 18.20
C PHE A 218 -5.90 -18.11 19.63
N THR A 219 -7.12 -18.26 20.14
CA THR A 219 -7.47 -17.90 21.54
C THR A 219 -6.56 -18.61 22.55
N ALA A 220 -6.38 -19.93 22.39
CA ALA A 220 -5.49 -20.68 23.29
C ALA A 220 -4.01 -20.33 23.11
N LEU A 221 -3.63 -19.90 21.91
CA LEU A 221 -2.27 -19.44 21.60
C LEU A 221 -2.00 -18.08 22.24
N SER A 222 -2.93 -17.13 22.08
CA SER A 222 -2.80 -15.77 22.63
C SER A 222 -2.78 -15.74 24.16
N ASP A 223 -3.41 -16.70 24.83
CA ASP A 223 -3.36 -16.82 26.29
C ASP A 223 -1.97 -17.28 26.82
N ARG A 224 -1.15 -17.89 25.95
CA ARG A 224 0.17 -18.44 26.34
C ARG A 224 1.34 -17.55 25.99
N LEU A 225 1.16 -16.65 25.03
CA LEU A 225 2.25 -15.85 24.45
C LEU A 225 2.27 -14.42 24.97
N GLN A 226 3.43 -13.77 24.84
CA GLN A 226 3.55 -12.35 25.05
C GLN A 226 2.81 -11.57 23.95
N PRO A 227 2.22 -10.39 24.25
CA PRO A 227 1.43 -9.62 23.30
C PRO A 227 2.17 -9.30 21.98
N GLU A 228 3.46 -9.02 22.06
CA GLU A 228 4.30 -8.69 20.91
C GLU A 228 4.43 -9.90 19.97
N SER A 229 4.59 -11.10 20.53
CA SER A 229 4.65 -12.34 19.75
C SER A 229 3.31 -12.65 19.05
N VAL A 230 2.19 -12.32 19.72
CA VAL A 230 0.85 -12.48 19.15
C VAL A 230 0.67 -11.59 17.92
N VAL A 231 1.13 -10.33 18.01
CA VAL A 231 1.07 -9.39 16.88
C VAL A 231 1.96 -9.85 15.73
N ASP A 232 3.18 -10.34 16.01
CA ASP A 232 4.07 -10.87 14.96
C ASP A 232 3.45 -12.06 14.23
N ILE A 233 2.81 -12.98 14.98
CA ILE A 233 2.09 -14.12 14.40
C ILE A 233 0.98 -13.65 13.46
N LEU A 234 0.14 -12.72 13.91
CA LEU A 234 -0.96 -12.20 13.12
C LEU A 234 -0.45 -11.52 11.85
N ASN A 235 0.59 -10.69 11.96
CA ASN A 235 1.18 -10.03 10.79
C ASN A 235 1.68 -11.05 9.77
N ARG A 236 2.48 -12.03 10.17
CA ARG A 236 2.98 -13.08 9.26
C ARG A 236 1.84 -13.92 8.66
N TYR A 237 0.80 -14.20 9.44
CA TYR A 237 -0.37 -14.93 8.95
C TYR A 237 -1.13 -14.11 7.90
N PHE A 238 -1.36 -12.83 8.13
CA PHE A 238 -2.02 -11.96 7.16
C PHE A 238 -1.14 -11.72 5.92
N ASP A 239 0.17 -11.64 6.07
CA ASP A 239 1.12 -11.55 4.95
C ASP A 239 1.05 -12.76 4.01
N CYS A 240 0.58 -13.91 4.49
CA CYS A 240 0.33 -15.07 3.64
C CYS A 240 -0.94 -14.94 2.78
N GLN A 241 -1.88 -14.07 3.13
CA GLN A 241 -3.18 -13.99 2.46
C GLN A 241 -3.37 -12.68 1.70
N VAL A 242 -3.04 -11.54 2.31
CA VAL A 242 -3.31 -10.22 1.75
C VAL A 242 -2.69 -10.03 0.36
N PRO A 243 -1.41 -10.37 0.11
CA PRO A 243 -0.85 -10.25 -1.24
C PRO A 243 -1.59 -11.10 -2.26
N ALA A 244 -1.93 -12.34 -1.92
CA ALA A 244 -2.66 -13.24 -2.82
C ALA A 244 -4.06 -12.71 -3.15
N ILE A 245 -4.79 -12.19 -2.14
CA ILE A 245 -6.10 -11.57 -2.34
C ILE A 245 -6.01 -10.39 -3.30
N LEU A 246 -5.08 -9.46 -3.05
CA LEU A 246 -4.91 -8.24 -3.87
C LEU A 246 -4.47 -8.56 -5.30
N GLN A 247 -3.50 -9.46 -5.48
CA GLN A 247 -3.01 -9.88 -6.80
C GLN A 247 -4.08 -10.52 -7.67
N HIS A 248 -5.08 -11.17 -7.06
CA HIS A 248 -6.18 -11.80 -7.78
C HIS A 248 -7.44 -10.94 -7.86
N GLY A 249 -7.32 -9.63 -7.56
CA GLY A 249 -8.41 -8.64 -7.72
C GLY A 249 -9.40 -8.58 -6.57
N GLY A 250 -9.05 -9.13 -5.42
CA GLY A 250 -9.81 -8.98 -4.18
C GLY A 250 -9.49 -7.70 -3.44
N GLU A 251 -10.34 -7.37 -2.49
CA GLU A 251 -10.20 -6.25 -1.56
C GLU A 251 -10.36 -6.76 -0.13
N VAL A 252 -9.38 -6.48 0.72
CA VAL A 252 -9.47 -6.75 2.16
C VAL A 252 -10.28 -5.64 2.80
N LEU A 253 -11.42 -6.00 3.41
CA LEU A 253 -12.31 -5.02 4.03
C LEU A 253 -11.96 -4.77 5.49
N LYS A 254 -11.61 -5.82 6.22
CA LYS A 254 -11.20 -5.69 7.62
C LYS A 254 -10.52 -6.94 8.17
N PHE A 255 -9.73 -6.70 9.19
CA PHE A 255 -9.24 -7.71 10.11
C PHE A 255 -10.15 -7.77 11.34
N MET A 256 -10.51 -8.97 11.79
CA MET A 256 -11.45 -9.20 12.91
C MET A 256 -10.79 -10.10 13.96
N GLY A 257 -9.85 -9.54 14.74
CA GLY A 257 -8.95 -10.32 15.58
C GLY A 257 -8.00 -11.14 14.72
N ASP A 258 -8.12 -12.45 14.76
CA ASP A 258 -7.39 -13.41 13.92
C ASP A 258 -8.11 -13.75 12.61
N GLY A 259 -9.29 -13.16 12.37
CA GLY A 259 -10.07 -13.33 11.16
C GLY A 259 -9.82 -12.23 10.13
N LEU A 260 -10.04 -12.56 8.85
CA LEU A 260 -9.94 -11.65 7.71
C LEU A 260 -11.20 -11.76 6.85
N LEU A 261 -11.82 -10.62 6.56
CA LEU A 261 -12.92 -10.49 5.60
C LEU A 261 -12.42 -9.79 4.34
N ALA A 262 -12.52 -10.46 3.20
CA ALA A 262 -12.26 -9.87 1.90
C ALA A 262 -13.39 -10.17 0.92
N VAL A 263 -13.47 -9.37 -0.14
CA VAL A 263 -14.44 -9.55 -1.22
C VAL A 263 -13.75 -9.46 -2.57
N PHE A 264 -14.28 -10.21 -3.53
CA PHE A 264 -13.89 -10.12 -4.94
C PHE A 264 -15.15 -9.70 -5.71
N PRO A 265 -15.24 -8.45 -6.14
CA PRO A 265 -16.41 -7.96 -6.86
C PRO A 265 -16.57 -8.68 -8.21
N VAL A 266 -17.81 -8.98 -8.56
CA VAL A 266 -18.18 -9.47 -9.88
C VAL A 266 -18.87 -8.32 -10.61
N ALA A 267 -18.22 -7.79 -11.65
CA ALA A 267 -18.76 -6.69 -12.44
C ALA A 267 -19.94 -7.14 -13.28
N ASP A 268 -20.98 -6.30 -13.36
CA ASP A 268 -22.13 -6.57 -14.24
C ASP A 268 -21.69 -6.51 -15.70
N GLY A 269 -21.68 -7.67 -16.36
CA GLY A 269 -21.54 -7.77 -17.84
C GLY A 269 -20.12 -7.91 -18.40
N GLU A 270 -19.06 -7.77 -17.63
CA GLU A 270 -17.67 -7.88 -18.12
C GLU A 270 -16.91 -9.10 -17.60
N ASP A 271 -17.18 -9.54 -16.38
CA ASP A 271 -16.55 -10.70 -15.80
C ASP A 271 -17.54 -11.86 -15.72
N ASP A 272 -17.23 -12.96 -16.39
CA ASP A 272 -17.91 -14.23 -16.12
C ASP A 272 -17.61 -14.62 -14.66
N LEU A 273 -18.64 -14.95 -13.89
CA LEU A 273 -18.55 -15.39 -12.51
C LEU A 273 -17.51 -16.53 -12.35
N SER A 274 -17.37 -17.39 -13.35
CA SER A 274 -16.42 -18.49 -13.34
C SER A 274 -14.97 -17.99 -13.36
N ILE A 275 -14.67 -16.90 -14.06
CA ILE A 275 -13.35 -16.28 -14.10
C ILE A 275 -12.98 -15.73 -12.71
N VAL A 276 -13.93 -15.01 -12.08
CA VAL A 276 -13.69 -14.46 -10.73
C VAL A 276 -13.50 -15.61 -9.73
N CYS A 277 -14.37 -16.62 -9.73
CA CYS A 277 -14.23 -17.79 -8.84
C CYS A 277 -12.93 -18.56 -9.08
N GLY A 278 -12.46 -18.65 -10.32
CA GLY A 278 -11.14 -19.22 -10.67
C GLY A 278 -10.00 -18.44 -10.03
N ARG A 279 -9.98 -17.12 -10.18
CA ARG A 279 -8.97 -16.23 -9.54
C ARG A 279 -8.99 -16.36 -8.01
N VAL A 280 -10.18 -16.41 -7.40
CA VAL A 280 -10.31 -16.61 -5.95
C VAL A 280 -9.76 -17.96 -5.50
N LEU A 281 -9.98 -19.02 -6.27
CA LEU A 281 -9.45 -20.32 -5.96
C LEU A 281 -7.92 -20.36 -6.05
N GLU A 282 -7.33 -19.68 -7.03
CA GLU A 282 -5.87 -19.52 -7.13
C GLU A 282 -5.32 -18.74 -5.93
N ALA A 283 -5.96 -17.64 -5.52
CA ALA A 283 -5.60 -16.91 -4.31
C ALA A 283 -5.67 -17.79 -3.06
N ALA A 284 -6.71 -18.66 -2.95
CA ALA A 284 -6.85 -19.59 -1.84
C ALA A 284 -5.70 -20.61 -1.79
N ARG A 285 -5.34 -21.19 -2.93
CA ARG A 285 -4.20 -22.11 -3.05
C ARG A 285 -2.88 -21.45 -2.69
N ALA A 286 -2.64 -20.25 -3.20
CA ALA A 286 -1.44 -19.47 -2.87
C ALA A 286 -1.34 -19.17 -1.38
N SER A 287 -2.45 -18.75 -0.75
CA SER A 287 -2.52 -18.51 0.69
C SER A 287 -2.27 -19.76 1.52
N CYS A 288 -2.87 -20.90 1.13
CA CYS A 288 -2.63 -22.20 1.79
C CYS A 288 -1.15 -22.61 1.70
N ALA A 289 -0.54 -22.46 0.53
CA ALA A 289 0.87 -22.77 0.31
C ALA A 289 1.78 -21.87 1.15
N ALA A 290 1.49 -20.56 1.22
CA ALA A 290 2.26 -19.60 2.01
C ALA A 290 2.17 -19.91 3.52
N VAL A 291 0.97 -20.17 4.05
CA VAL A 291 0.79 -20.56 5.47
C VAL A 291 1.52 -21.87 5.80
N ALA A 292 1.50 -22.84 4.89
CA ALA A 292 2.20 -24.12 5.09
C ALA A 292 3.74 -23.95 5.13
N GLN A 293 4.27 -22.89 4.55
CA GLN A 293 5.71 -22.56 4.54
C GLN A 293 6.13 -21.62 5.68
N LEU A 294 5.19 -21.13 6.50
CA LEU A 294 5.53 -20.31 7.64
C LEU A 294 6.50 -21.04 8.58
N SER A 295 7.64 -20.43 8.80
CA SER A 295 8.67 -20.91 9.71
C SER A 295 8.76 -20.03 10.94
N TRP A 296 8.80 -20.67 12.10
CA TRP A 296 8.96 -20.02 13.41
C TRP A 296 10.33 -20.29 14.01
N ALA A 297 11.33 -20.57 13.16
CA ALA A 297 12.70 -20.81 13.58
C ALA A 297 13.23 -19.64 14.43
N GLY A 298 13.77 -19.93 15.61
CA GLY A 298 14.27 -18.92 16.55
C GLY A 298 13.22 -18.33 17.49
N THR A 299 12.01 -18.88 17.51
CA THR A 299 10.95 -18.53 18.47
C THR A 299 10.55 -19.75 19.31
N ASP A 300 9.83 -19.54 20.41
CA ASP A 300 9.23 -20.61 21.23
C ASP A 300 8.16 -21.44 20.50
N LEU A 301 7.90 -21.13 19.22
CA LEU A 301 6.85 -21.72 18.39
C LEU A 301 7.39 -22.65 17.30
N VAL A 302 8.65 -23.05 17.37
CA VAL A 302 9.33 -23.86 16.32
C VAL A 302 8.56 -25.14 15.96
N GLU A 303 7.82 -25.72 16.89
CA GLU A 303 7.02 -26.93 16.67
C GLU A 303 5.54 -26.69 16.36
N GLU A 304 5.07 -25.42 16.42
CA GLU A 304 3.66 -25.08 16.17
C GLU A 304 3.38 -25.05 14.66
N ARG A 305 2.37 -25.84 14.25
CA ARG A 305 1.83 -25.77 12.89
C ARG A 305 0.56 -24.95 12.90
N PHE A 306 0.64 -23.77 12.29
CA PHE A 306 -0.54 -22.93 12.15
C PHE A 306 -1.48 -23.51 11.10
N ARG A 307 -2.74 -23.57 11.44
CA ARG A 307 -3.84 -23.94 10.55
C ARG A 307 -4.86 -22.84 10.56
N PHE A 308 -5.50 -22.59 9.45
CA PHE A 308 -6.58 -21.64 9.35
C PHE A 308 -7.80 -22.28 8.68
N GLY A 309 -8.95 -21.64 8.79
CA GLY A 309 -10.15 -21.96 8.06
C GLY A 309 -10.43 -20.86 7.05
N LEU A 310 -10.88 -21.24 5.87
CA LEU A 310 -11.29 -20.33 4.81
C LEU A 310 -12.62 -20.75 4.25
N ALA A 311 -13.60 -19.85 4.26
CA ALA A 311 -14.89 -20.03 3.61
C ALA A 311 -15.01 -19.14 2.37
N LEU A 312 -15.44 -19.75 1.26
CA LEU A 312 -15.69 -19.10 -0.02
C LEU A 312 -17.16 -19.20 -0.39
N HIS A 313 -17.80 -18.06 -0.62
CA HIS A 313 -19.20 -18.00 -0.99
C HIS A 313 -19.46 -16.91 -2.05
N VAL A 314 -20.35 -17.19 -2.99
CA VAL A 314 -20.86 -16.23 -3.97
C VAL A 314 -22.21 -15.71 -3.54
N GLY A 315 -22.37 -14.39 -3.46
CA GLY A 315 -23.67 -13.82 -3.14
C GLY A 315 -23.75 -12.32 -3.30
N LYS A 316 -24.97 -11.80 -3.17
CA LYS A 316 -25.21 -10.34 -3.16
C LYS A 316 -24.91 -9.77 -1.78
N VAL A 317 -24.19 -8.67 -1.76
CA VAL A 317 -23.85 -7.90 -0.55
C VAL A 317 -24.25 -6.44 -0.71
N LEU A 318 -24.53 -5.78 0.39
CA LEU A 318 -24.59 -4.33 0.48
C LEU A 318 -23.18 -3.85 0.87
N TYR A 319 -22.55 -3.09 0.00
CA TYR A 319 -21.19 -2.60 0.16
C TYR A 319 -21.20 -1.07 0.29
N GLY A 320 -20.56 -0.52 1.31
CA GLY A 320 -20.49 0.92 1.52
C GLY A 320 -20.39 1.34 2.99
N ASN A 321 -20.86 2.56 3.27
CA ASN A 321 -20.72 3.24 4.54
C ASN A 321 -21.78 2.80 5.56
N ILE A 322 -21.36 2.06 6.57
CA ILE A 322 -22.21 1.53 7.64
C ILE A 322 -21.65 2.02 8.99
N GLY A 323 -22.51 2.51 9.90
CA GLY A 323 -22.01 2.97 11.18
C GLY A 323 -23.05 3.63 12.05
N GLY A 324 -22.59 4.13 13.19
CA GLY A 324 -23.39 4.82 14.21
C GLY A 324 -22.74 6.12 14.66
N GLY A 325 -23.56 7.18 14.87
CA GLY A 325 -23.03 8.51 15.19
C GLY A 325 -22.11 9.03 14.09
N ASP A 326 -20.96 9.53 14.49
CA ASP A 326 -19.92 10.05 13.59
C ASP A 326 -18.89 8.99 13.15
N ARG A 327 -19.03 7.76 13.66
CA ARG A 327 -18.15 6.65 13.28
C ARG A 327 -18.77 5.83 12.15
N VAL A 328 -18.08 5.80 11.04
CA VAL A 328 -18.45 5.05 9.82
C VAL A 328 -17.39 4.00 9.54
N ASP A 329 -17.84 2.82 9.16
CA ASP A 329 -17.01 1.72 8.69
C ASP A 329 -17.37 1.43 7.23
N PHE A 330 -16.40 1.35 6.36
CA PHE A 330 -16.61 0.96 4.97
C PHE A 330 -16.49 -0.55 4.86
N THR A 331 -17.62 -1.23 4.64
CA THR A 331 -17.67 -2.70 4.75
C THR A 331 -18.79 -3.29 3.89
N CYS A 332 -18.87 -4.60 3.87
CA CYS A 332 -19.99 -5.31 3.28
C CYS A 332 -20.85 -6.01 4.35
N ILE A 333 -22.16 -6.00 4.13
CA ILE A 333 -23.13 -6.73 4.94
C ILE A 333 -24.13 -7.47 4.06
N GLY A 334 -24.79 -8.44 4.64
CA GLY A 334 -25.88 -9.16 4.00
C GLY A 334 -25.92 -10.64 4.35
N PRO A 335 -26.97 -11.35 3.91
CA PRO A 335 -27.09 -12.79 4.15
C PRO A 335 -25.89 -13.59 3.65
N ALA A 336 -25.27 -13.15 2.53
CA ALA A 336 -24.09 -13.82 1.95
C ALA A 336 -22.86 -13.78 2.88
N VAL A 337 -22.60 -12.63 3.53
CA VAL A 337 -21.51 -12.51 4.52
C VAL A 337 -21.79 -13.40 5.74
N ASN A 338 -23.05 -13.41 6.20
CA ASN A 338 -23.46 -14.26 7.32
C ASN A 338 -23.32 -15.74 6.99
N LEU A 339 -23.61 -16.14 5.73
CA LEU A 339 -23.43 -17.52 5.29
C LEU A 339 -21.94 -17.89 5.27
N ALA A 340 -21.08 -17.05 4.72
CA ALA A 340 -19.63 -17.27 4.73
C ALA A 340 -19.11 -17.47 6.16
N ALA A 341 -19.58 -16.68 7.14
CA ALA A 341 -19.20 -16.81 8.54
C ALA A 341 -19.68 -18.14 9.17
N ARG A 342 -20.78 -18.71 8.70
CA ARG A 342 -21.25 -20.02 9.16
C ARG A 342 -20.46 -21.16 8.50
N LEU A 343 -20.13 -21.01 7.22
CA LEU A 343 -19.30 -21.97 6.48
C LEU A 343 -17.90 -22.09 7.09
N GLU A 344 -17.30 -20.95 7.49
CA GLU A 344 -16.01 -20.94 8.17
C GLU A 344 -16.02 -21.78 9.47
N LYS A 345 -17.08 -21.64 10.28
CA LYS A 345 -17.26 -22.46 11.49
C LYS A 345 -17.47 -23.95 11.17
N ILE A 346 -18.09 -24.26 10.03
CA ILE A 346 -18.22 -25.65 9.54
C ILE A 346 -16.86 -26.19 9.14
N ALA A 347 -16.03 -25.39 8.45
CA ALA A 347 -14.64 -25.75 8.13
C ALA A 347 -13.89 -26.21 9.38
N GLY A 348 -14.00 -25.47 10.48
CA GLY A 348 -13.39 -25.80 11.76
C GLY A 348 -13.85 -27.14 12.33
N ARG A 349 -15.16 -27.40 12.31
CA ARG A 349 -15.73 -28.66 12.80
C ARG A 349 -15.32 -29.90 11.97
N LEU A 350 -15.13 -29.66 10.65
CA LEU A 350 -14.73 -30.73 9.72
C LEU A 350 -13.21 -30.90 9.61
N GLY A 351 -12.42 -30.05 10.28
CA GLY A 351 -10.96 -30.03 10.18
C GLY A 351 -10.43 -29.65 8.79
N ARG A 352 -11.25 -28.97 7.98
CA ARG A 352 -10.88 -28.51 6.63
C ARG A 352 -10.29 -27.13 6.66
N THR A 353 -9.35 -26.86 5.75
CA THR A 353 -8.80 -25.51 5.54
C THR A 353 -9.73 -24.71 4.64
N VAL A 354 -10.07 -25.21 3.47
CA VAL A 354 -10.94 -24.51 2.52
C VAL A 354 -12.28 -25.19 2.41
N VAL A 355 -13.35 -24.43 2.63
CA VAL A 355 -14.73 -24.85 2.33
C VAL A 355 -15.40 -23.84 1.40
N ALA A 356 -16.29 -24.35 0.57
CA ALA A 356 -17.07 -23.55 -0.37
C ALA A 356 -18.56 -23.85 -0.26
N SER A 357 -19.39 -22.84 -0.50
CA SER A 357 -20.81 -23.05 -0.76
C SER A 357 -21.04 -23.70 -2.12
N SER A 358 -22.23 -24.24 -2.32
CA SER A 358 -22.61 -24.82 -3.61
C SER A 358 -22.55 -23.79 -4.73
N ALA A 359 -22.90 -22.52 -4.46
CA ALA A 359 -22.83 -21.43 -5.43
C ALA A 359 -21.38 -21.15 -5.91
N PHE A 360 -20.40 -21.20 -5.01
CA PHE A 360 -18.99 -21.01 -5.37
C PHE A 360 -18.42 -22.25 -6.06
N ALA A 361 -18.65 -23.43 -5.51
CA ALA A 361 -18.13 -24.69 -6.04
C ALA A 361 -18.60 -24.93 -7.49
N SER A 362 -19.88 -24.63 -7.79
CA SER A 362 -20.44 -24.77 -9.13
C SER A 362 -19.92 -23.75 -10.14
N ALA A 363 -19.46 -22.56 -9.68
CA ALA A 363 -18.97 -21.51 -10.55
C ALA A 363 -17.44 -21.57 -10.74
N SER A 364 -16.71 -22.31 -9.93
CA SER A 364 -15.25 -22.44 -9.99
C SER A 364 -14.79 -23.72 -10.67
N ASN A 365 -13.59 -23.69 -11.25
CA ASN A 365 -12.96 -24.86 -11.92
C ASN A 365 -12.19 -25.76 -10.95
N GLY A 366 -12.55 -25.79 -9.66
CA GLY A 366 -11.90 -26.60 -8.65
C GLY A 366 -12.42 -28.04 -8.59
N ASP A 367 -11.59 -28.99 -8.16
CA ASP A 367 -12.00 -30.32 -7.81
C ASP A 367 -12.57 -30.32 -6.38
N TRP A 368 -13.89 -30.40 -6.28
CA TRP A 368 -14.62 -30.27 -5.03
C TRP A 368 -15.16 -31.61 -4.56
N ALA A 369 -14.89 -31.96 -3.31
CA ALA A 369 -15.51 -33.09 -2.61
C ALA A 369 -16.79 -32.60 -1.91
N ASP A 370 -17.91 -33.28 -2.09
CA ASP A 370 -19.15 -33.03 -1.36
C ASP A 370 -18.96 -33.44 0.12
N LEU A 371 -19.09 -32.48 1.04
CA LEU A 371 -18.98 -32.71 2.48
C LEU A 371 -20.33 -32.92 3.16
N GLY A 372 -21.42 -32.83 2.40
CA GLY A 372 -22.79 -33.01 2.86
C GLY A 372 -23.57 -31.69 3.04
N GLU A 373 -24.80 -31.85 3.53
CA GLU A 373 -25.72 -30.75 3.82
C GLU A 373 -25.70 -30.37 5.29
N PHE A 374 -25.59 -29.09 5.59
CA PHE A 374 -25.54 -28.58 6.96
C PHE A 374 -26.67 -27.55 7.20
N PRO A 375 -27.42 -27.70 8.30
CA PRO A 375 -28.35 -26.68 8.72
C PRO A 375 -27.59 -25.43 9.15
N ILE A 376 -27.96 -24.29 8.57
CA ILE A 376 -27.33 -22.99 8.83
C ILE A 376 -28.23 -22.18 9.73
N ALA A 377 -27.77 -21.84 10.92
CA ALA A 377 -28.54 -21.05 11.87
C ALA A 377 -28.95 -19.68 11.26
N GLY A 378 -30.28 -19.42 11.24
CA GLY A 378 -30.86 -18.22 10.66
C GLY A 378 -31.19 -18.32 9.16
N PHE A 379 -30.98 -19.45 8.52
CA PHE A 379 -31.36 -19.71 7.12
C PHE A 379 -32.46 -20.80 7.07
N ALA A 380 -33.41 -20.60 6.15
CA ALA A 380 -34.55 -21.51 6.00
C ALA A 380 -34.19 -22.87 5.34
N ARG A 381 -33.06 -22.89 4.63
CA ARG A 381 -32.59 -24.09 3.93
C ARG A 381 -31.21 -24.50 4.43
N ALA A 382 -30.95 -25.80 4.44
CA ALA A 382 -29.61 -26.32 4.63
C ALA A 382 -28.72 -25.92 3.45
N GLU A 383 -27.42 -25.74 3.68
CA GLU A 383 -26.44 -25.46 2.65
C GLU A 383 -25.57 -26.68 2.41
N ARG A 384 -25.36 -27.00 1.14
CA ARG A 384 -24.43 -28.05 0.74
C ARG A 384 -23.02 -27.47 0.70
N VAL A 385 -22.12 -28.10 1.44
CA VAL A 385 -20.76 -27.64 1.65
C VAL A 385 -19.78 -28.51 0.89
N TYR A 386 -18.80 -27.90 0.30
CA TYR A 386 -17.74 -28.54 -0.49
C TYR A 386 -16.38 -28.22 0.10
N GLY A 387 -15.43 -29.16 0.01
CA GLY A 387 -14.02 -28.99 0.36
C GLY A 387 -13.12 -29.35 -0.81
N LEU A 388 -11.92 -28.81 -0.88
CA LEU A 388 -10.97 -29.16 -1.94
C LEU A 388 -10.54 -30.62 -1.83
N VAL A 389 -10.53 -31.37 -2.95
CA VAL A 389 -10.13 -32.78 -3.00
C VAL A 389 -8.66 -32.95 -2.59
N GLU A 390 -7.79 -32.05 -3.00
CA GLU A 390 -6.37 -32.05 -2.69
C GLU A 390 -6.05 -32.00 -1.19
N GLU A 391 -6.92 -31.41 -0.35
CA GLU A 391 -6.78 -31.45 1.11
C GLU A 391 -7.09 -32.80 1.71
N ALA A 392 -7.98 -33.60 1.10
CA ALA A 392 -8.32 -34.91 1.57
C ALA A 392 -7.13 -35.89 1.46
N VAL A 393 -6.27 -35.71 0.46
CA VAL A 393 -5.06 -36.51 0.24
C VAL A 393 -3.98 -36.17 1.27
N ALA A 394 -3.84 -34.90 1.65
CA ALA A 394 -2.87 -34.48 2.67
C ALA A 394 -3.27 -34.90 4.10
N GLY A 395 -4.57 -35.00 4.38
CA GLY A 395 -5.12 -35.39 5.69
C GLY A 395 -5.17 -36.91 5.93
N ALA A 396 -5.17 -37.71 4.87
CA ALA A 396 -5.29 -39.18 4.97
C ALA A 396 -4.06 -39.87 5.59
N SER A 397 -2.92 -39.17 5.70
CA SER A 397 -1.72 -39.71 6.39
C SER A 397 -1.73 -39.54 7.92
N ALA A 398 -2.77 -38.95 8.52
CA ALA A 398 -2.78 -38.58 9.94
C ALA A 398 -3.87 -39.27 10.80
N ILE A 399 -4.69 -40.17 10.24
CA ILE A 399 -5.73 -40.84 11.02
C ILE A 399 -5.49 -42.37 10.95
N LEU A 400 -4.61 -42.86 11.84
CA LEU A 400 -4.71 -44.23 12.35
C LEU A 400 -5.50 -44.16 13.67
N PRO A 401 -6.61 -44.89 13.84
CA PRO A 401 -7.27 -44.97 15.13
C PRO A 401 -6.39 -45.73 16.11
N ALA A 402 -6.29 -45.23 17.34
CA ALA A 402 -5.68 -45.94 18.44
C ALA A 402 -6.47 -47.23 18.71
N PRO A 403 -5.82 -48.35 18.96
CA PRO A 403 -6.50 -49.58 19.30
C PRO A 403 -7.13 -49.50 20.69
N SER A 404 -8.32 -50.09 20.80
CA SER A 404 -9.22 -50.30 21.93
C SER A 404 -8.60 -50.45 23.31
#